data_dd4b46e769c5fa0f80cef5f789210ae9
#
_entry.id   dd4b46e769c5fa0f80cef5f789210ae9
#
_cell.length_a   1.000
_cell.length_b   1.000
_cell.length_c   1.000
_cell.angle_alpha   90.00
_cell.angle_beta   90.00
_cell.angle_gamma   90.00
#
_symmetry.space_group_name_H-M   'P 1'
#
loop_
_entity.id
_entity.type
_entity.pdbx_description
1 polymer ?
#
loop_
_entity_poly.entity_id
_entity_poly.type
_entity_poly.pdbx_seq_one_letter_code
_entity_poly.pdbx_strand_id
1 'polypeptide(L)'
;VASRGLGDVYKRQVETIQHNIDCFKKQMERFIDFSDGKALMVNNADWLMNLNYVEVLRDVGPHFSVNRMLSHECYKQRMERGLTFLEFNYMIMQSYDFYMLYQKYGCTMQFGGDDQWANMLGGTELIRRKLGKDAYAMTITLLLNSEGKKMGKTQSGAVWLDPEKTSPFDFYQYWRNVDDADVIKCMRLLTFLPLEEIDEMAKWEGSQLNKAKEILAYELTNLVHGEEEAKKAQEGARALFAGGADTAHMPTTELADEDFSEEGTIDLISMLVKAGMVPTRSEGRRAIEQGGVSIDGEKITDVKYTVAKDALTGEGVVLKKGKKKFNKVLAK
;
A
#
# COMPACT_ATOMS: atom_id res chain seq x y z
N VAL A 1 -2.16 -7.83 -6.29
CA VAL A 1 -1.02 -8.76 -6.24
C VAL A 1 -0.58 -8.96 -7.65
N ALA A 2 0.54 -8.32 -8.04
CA ALA A 2 1.21 -8.66 -9.27
C ALA A 2 1.47 -10.17 -9.25
N SER A 3 1.14 -10.85 -10.34
CA SER A 3 1.47 -12.23 -10.61
C SER A 3 2.98 -12.48 -10.46
N ARG A 4 3.44 -12.59 -9.21
CA ARG A 4 4.65 -13.35 -8.94
C ARG A 4 4.26 -14.78 -9.21
N GLY A 5 5.05 -15.44 -10.06
CA GLY A 5 4.72 -16.71 -10.64
C GLY A 5 4.20 -17.72 -9.61
N LEU A 6 3.31 -18.57 -10.04
CA LEU A 6 2.70 -19.66 -9.27
C LEU A 6 3.68 -20.46 -8.38
N GLY A 7 4.96 -20.47 -8.72
CA GLY A 7 6.00 -21.09 -7.90
C GLY A 7 6.14 -20.54 -6.47
N ASP A 8 5.76 -19.29 -6.23
CA ASP A 8 5.84 -18.70 -4.89
C ASP A 8 4.64 -19.07 -4.01
N VAL A 9 3.47 -19.35 -4.61
CA VAL A 9 2.26 -19.72 -3.86
C VAL A 9 2.37 -21.12 -3.27
N TYR A 10 3.00 -22.06 -3.97
CA TYR A 10 3.18 -23.43 -3.52
C TYR A 10 4.27 -23.63 -2.44
N LYS A 11 5.16 -22.67 -2.29
CA LYS A 11 6.30 -22.77 -1.39
C LYS A 11 6.10 -22.11 -0.04
N ARG A 12 4.98 -21.41 0.17
CA ARG A 12 4.71 -20.77 1.45
C ARG A 12 4.27 -21.83 2.46
N GLN A 13 5.01 -21.92 3.54
CA GLN A 13 4.65 -22.78 4.67
C GLN A 13 3.37 -22.27 5.33
N VAL A 14 2.59 -23.18 5.92
CA VAL A 14 1.32 -22.85 6.60
C VAL A 14 1.52 -21.78 7.67
N GLU A 15 2.65 -21.85 8.40
CA GLU A 15 3.02 -20.86 9.43
C GLU A 15 3.20 -19.47 8.85
N THR A 16 3.80 -19.37 7.65
CA THR A 16 3.95 -18.07 6.96
C THR A 16 2.60 -17.49 6.55
N ILE A 17 1.68 -18.35 6.11
CA ILE A 17 0.30 -17.92 5.77
C ILE A 17 -0.42 -17.43 7.03
N GLN A 18 -0.33 -18.17 8.14
CA GLN A 18 -0.94 -17.75 9.40
C GLN A 18 -0.36 -16.43 9.91
N HIS A 19 0.96 -16.28 9.89
CA HIS A 19 1.60 -15.02 10.25
C HIS A 19 1.08 -13.85 9.40
N ASN A 20 0.93 -14.04 8.09
CA ASN A 20 0.38 -13.01 7.20
C ASN A 20 -1.09 -12.69 7.52
N ILE A 21 -1.91 -13.68 7.86
CA ILE A 21 -3.30 -13.47 8.30
C ILE A 21 -3.34 -12.60 9.56
N ASP A 22 -2.49 -12.88 10.54
CA ASP A 22 -2.41 -12.13 11.79
C ASP A 22 -1.97 -10.67 11.54
N CYS A 23 -0.99 -10.47 10.65
CA CYS A 23 -0.57 -9.13 10.21
C CYS A 23 -1.70 -8.38 9.49
N PHE A 24 -2.45 -9.03 8.60
CA PHE A 24 -3.60 -8.41 7.95
C PHE A 24 -4.68 -8.03 8.95
N LYS A 25 -5.02 -8.92 9.87
CA LYS A 25 -6.01 -8.65 10.90
C LYS A 25 -5.63 -7.42 11.71
N LYS A 26 -4.39 -7.36 12.21
CA LYS A 26 -3.86 -6.23 12.98
C LYS A 26 -3.97 -4.88 12.22
N GLN A 27 -3.70 -4.89 10.91
CA GLN A 27 -3.86 -3.68 10.09
C GLN A 27 -5.32 -3.32 9.85
N MET A 28 -6.18 -4.32 9.63
CA MET A 28 -7.61 -4.12 9.36
C MET A 28 -8.40 -3.69 10.59
N GLU A 29 -7.97 -4.02 11.80
CA GLU A 29 -8.58 -3.61 13.08
C GLU A 29 -8.71 -2.09 13.25
N ARG A 30 -7.93 -1.32 12.51
CA ARG A 30 -8.06 0.15 12.46
C ARG A 30 -9.29 0.64 11.72
N PHE A 31 -9.84 -0.17 10.82
CA PHE A 31 -10.96 0.17 9.95
C PHE A 31 -12.20 -0.66 10.23
N ILE A 32 -12.02 -1.85 10.81
CA ILE A 32 -13.05 -2.85 10.99
C ILE A 32 -13.04 -3.32 12.43
N ASP A 33 -14.20 -3.28 13.06
CA ASP A 33 -14.39 -3.78 14.42
C ASP A 33 -14.60 -5.30 14.38
N PHE A 34 -13.58 -6.05 14.84
CA PHE A 34 -13.61 -7.51 14.96
C PHE A 34 -14.09 -8.02 16.32
N SER A 35 -14.66 -7.17 17.18
CA SER A 35 -15.26 -7.62 18.43
C SER A 35 -16.48 -8.51 18.17
N ASP A 36 -16.90 -9.23 19.22
CA ASP A 36 -17.97 -10.22 19.12
C ASP A 36 -19.26 -9.66 18.50
N GLY A 37 -19.77 -10.38 17.50
CA GLY A 37 -20.99 -10.02 16.78
C GLY A 37 -20.85 -8.92 15.73
N LYS A 38 -19.63 -8.46 15.47
CA LYS A 38 -19.31 -7.45 14.45
C LYS A 38 -18.74 -8.11 13.19
N ALA A 39 -17.49 -7.86 12.85
CA ALA A 39 -16.85 -8.45 11.68
C ALA A 39 -16.19 -9.80 12.02
N LEU A 40 -16.14 -10.69 11.03
CA LEU A 40 -15.43 -11.96 11.11
C LEU A 40 -14.31 -11.99 10.09
N MET A 41 -13.13 -12.45 10.51
CA MET A 41 -12.06 -12.85 9.61
C MET A 41 -12.03 -14.38 9.57
N VAL A 42 -12.23 -14.94 8.40
CA VAL A 42 -12.27 -16.40 8.19
C VAL A 42 -11.19 -16.83 7.21
N ASN A 43 -10.68 -18.06 7.38
CA ASN A 43 -9.69 -18.64 6.50
C ASN A 43 -10.38 -19.67 5.60
N ASN A 44 -10.27 -19.55 4.29
CA ASN A 44 -10.84 -20.51 3.36
C ASN A 44 -10.17 -21.88 3.39
N ALA A 45 -9.00 -22.00 4.01
CA ALA A 45 -8.39 -23.30 4.31
C ALA A 45 -9.31 -24.22 5.13
N ASP A 46 -10.22 -23.67 5.95
CA ASP A 46 -11.18 -24.40 6.77
C ASP A 46 -12.13 -25.29 5.96
N TRP A 47 -12.34 -24.96 4.70
CA TRP A 47 -13.18 -25.77 3.80
C TRP A 47 -12.45 -26.25 2.55
N LEU A 48 -11.46 -25.52 2.01
CA LEU A 48 -10.75 -25.91 0.79
C LEU A 48 -9.77 -27.07 1.02
N MET A 49 -9.05 -27.09 2.16
CA MET A 49 -8.01 -28.10 2.41
C MET A 49 -8.54 -29.52 2.54
N ASN A 50 -9.80 -29.68 2.92
CA ASN A 50 -10.42 -30.97 3.15
C ASN A 50 -11.35 -31.42 1.99
N LEU A 51 -11.36 -30.68 0.87
CA LEU A 51 -12.18 -31.03 -0.27
C LEU A 51 -11.64 -32.27 -1.01
N ASN A 52 -12.52 -33.22 -1.27
CA ASN A 52 -12.21 -34.31 -2.19
C ASN A 52 -12.34 -33.81 -3.64
N TYR A 53 -11.27 -33.95 -4.41
CA TYR A 53 -11.22 -33.41 -5.78
C TYR A 53 -12.32 -34.02 -6.69
N VAL A 54 -12.57 -35.32 -6.58
CA VAL A 54 -13.61 -36.02 -7.39
C VAL A 54 -15.00 -35.51 -7.00
N GLU A 55 -15.24 -35.30 -5.71
CA GLU A 55 -16.52 -34.76 -5.24
C GLU A 55 -16.75 -33.35 -5.74
N VAL A 56 -15.74 -32.48 -5.72
CA VAL A 56 -15.81 -31.12 -6.29
C VAL A 56 -16.12 -31.16 -7.77
N LEU A 57 -15.43 -32.03 -8.54
CA LEU A 57 -15.73 -32.19 -9.97
C LEU A 57 -17.17 -32.63 -10.22
N ARG A 58 -17.70 -33.54 -9.39
CA ARG A 58 -19.08 -34.04 -9.55
C ARG A 58 -20.12 -33.01 -9.10
N ASP A 59 -19.89 -32.33 -7.97
CA ASP A 59 -20.88 -31.50 -7.30
C ASP A 59 -20.85 -30.02 -7.74
N VAL A 60 -19.67 -29.52 -8.07
CA VAL A 60 -19.44 -28.11 -8.43
C VAL A 60 -19.17 -27.96 -9.92
N GLY A 61 -18.39 -28.87 -10.48
CA GLY A 61 -17.95 -28.83 -11.88
C GLY A 61 -19.09 -28.64 -12.91
N PRO A 62 -20.25 -29.37 -12.80
CA PRO A 62 -21.35 -29.21 -13.76
C PRO A 62 -21.99 -27.83 -13.80
N HIS A 63 -21.76 -27.00 -12.79
CA HIS A 63 -22.26 -25.62 -12.73
C HIS A 63 -21.41 -24.63 -13.50
N PHE A 64 -20.21 -25.03 -13.96
CA PHE A 64 -19.28 -24.17 -14.68
C PHE A 64 -19.09 -24.65 -16.13
N SER A 65 -19.38 -23.78 -17.08
CA SER A 65 -19.11 -24.03 -18.50
C SER A 65 -17.73 -23.48 -18.85
N VAL A 66 -16.82 -24.34 -19.31
CA VAL A 66 -15.49 -23.96 -19.74
C VAL A 66 -15.54 -22.87 -20.82
N ASN A 67 -16.42 -23.03 -21.82
CA ASN A 67 -16.58 -22.03 -22.88
C ASN A 67 -16.99 -20.65 -22.34
N ARG A 68 -17.91 -20.64 -21.36
CA ARG A 68 -18.33 -19.39 -20.70
C ARG A 68 -17.18 -18.79 -19.88
N MET A 69 -16.44 -19.60 -19.13
CA MET A 69 -15.28 -19.14 -18.38
C MET A 69 -14.24 -18.50 -19.30
N LEU A 70 -13.88 -19.18 -20.40
CA LEU A 70 -12.91 -18.66 -21.37
C LEU A 70 -13.38 -17.41 -22.11
N SER A 71 -14.68 -17.13 -22.15
CA SER A 71 -15.22 -15.91 -22.76
C SER A 71 -15.01 -14.65 -21.94
N HIS A 72 -14.68 -14.78 -20.65
CA HIS A 72 -14.38 -13.62 -19.79
C HIS A 72 -13.05 -12.97 -20.16
N GLU A 73 -13.02 -11.63 -20.09
CA GLU A 73 -11.87 -10.84 -20.50
C GLU A 73 -10.58 -11.20 -19.73
N CYS A 74 -10.70 -11.51 -18.45
CA CYS A 74 -9.58 -11.92 -17.61
C CYS A 74 -8.89 -13.21 -18.09
N TYR A 75 -9.62 -14.12 -18.76
CA TYR A 75 -9.02 -15.32 -19.36
C TYR A 75 -8.49 -15.07 -20.76
N LYS A 76 -9.17 -14.27 -21.58
CA LYS A 76 -8.69 -13.93 -22.94
C LYS A 76 -7.29 -13.33 -22.89
N GLN A 77 -7.07 -12.34 -22.03
CA GLN A 77 -5.76 -11.71 -21.88
C GLN A 77 -4.67 -12.67 -21.38
N ARG A 78 -5.04 -13.66 -20.57
CA ARG A 78 -4.08 -14.66 -20.06
C ARG A 78 -3.78 -15.76 -21.07
N MET A 79 -4.73 -16.13 -21.90
CA MET A 79 -4.52 -17.14 -22.95
C MET A 79 -3.39 -16.76 -23.92
N GLU A 80 -3.19 -15.46 -24.19
CA GLU A 80 -2.09 -14.97 -25.02
C GLU A 80 -0.70 -15.24 -24.41
N ARG A 81 -0.63 -15.34 -23.07
CA ARG A 81 0.62 -15.55 -22.32
C ARG A 81 0.76 -16.96 -21.74
N GLY A 82 -0.21 -17.81 -22.00
CA GLY A 82 -0.36 -19.13 -21.39
C GLY A 82 -1.19 -19.07 -20.10
N LEU A 83 -2.28 -19.85 -20.07
CA LEU A 83 -3.18 -20.00 -18.93
C LEU A 83 -2.92 -21.37 -18.28
N THR A 84 -2.50 -21.38 -17.02
CA THR A 84 -2.31 -22.62 -16.29
C THR A 84 -3.64 -23.18 -15.76
N PHE A 85 -3.68 -24.49 -15.49
CA PHE A 85 -4.86 -25.14 -14.92
C PHE A 85 -5.25 -24.55 -13.56
N LEU A 86 -4.29 -24.17 -12.73
CA LEU A 86 -4.55 -23.51 -11.46
C LEU A 86 -5.21 -22.14 -11.64
N GLU A 87 -4.68 -21.32 -12.53
CA GLU A 87 -5.29 -20.00 -12.82
C GLU A 87 -6.70 -20.14 -13.38
N PHE A 88 -6.93 -21.16 -14.18
CA PHE A 88 -8.26 -21.48 -14.69
C PHE A 88 -9.21 -21.88 -13.56
N ASN A 89 -8.78 -22.73 -12.63
CA ASN A 89 -9.59 -23.19 -11.50
C ASN A 89 -9.79 -22.12 -10.41
N TYR A 90 -9.03 -21.02 -10.43
CA TYR A 90 -9.15 -19.98 -9.40
C TYR A 90 -10.56 -19.41 -9.30
N MET A 91 -11.26 -19.23 -10.42
CA MET A 91 -12.67 -18.81 -10.45
C MET A 91 -13.56 -19.80 -9.70
N ILE A 92 -13.36 -21.12 -9.90
CA ILE A 92 -14.15 -22.16 -9.24
C ILE A 92 -13.89 -22.14 -7.74
N MET A 93 -12.64 -22.02 -7.31
CA MET A 93 -12.27 -21.94 -5.88
C MET A 93 -12.91 -20.72 -5.20
N GLN A 94 -12.79 -19.53 -5.79
CA GLN A 94 -13.41 -18.32 -5.24
C GLN A 94 -14.93 -18.38 -5.25
N SER A 95 -15.53 -18.99 -6.28
CA SER A 95 -16.97 -19.20 -6.32
C SER A 95 -17.44 -20.15 -5.22
N TYR A 96 -16.65 -21.19 -4.93
CA TYR A 96 -16.90 -22.11 -3.83
C TYR A 96 -16.74 -21.43 -2.47
N ASP A 97 -15.76 -20.53 -2.31
CA ASP A 97 -15.62 -19.71 -1.10
C ASP A 97 -16.88 -18.90 -0.83
N PHE A 98 -17.43 -18.22 -1.85
CA PHE A 98 -18.66 -17.44 -1.69
C PHE A 98 -19.86 -18.34 -1.33
N TYR A 99 -19.97 -19.51 -1.94
CA TYR A 99 -20.98 -20.50 -1.62
C TYR A 99 -20.87 -20.97 -0.16
N MET A 100 -19.66 -21.23 0.34
CA MET A 100 -19.43 -21.63 1.73
C MET A 100 -19.70 -20.49 2.71
N LEU A 101 -19.32 -19.26 2.39
CA LEU A 101 -19.61 -18.06 3.18
C LEU A 101 -21.13 -17.81 3.27
N TYR A 102 -21.83 -18.02 2.16
CA TYR A 102 -23.30 -17.94 2.14
C TYR A 102 -23.92 -18.97 3.11
N GLN A 103 -23.51 -20.22 3.02
CA GLN A 103 -24.07 -21.30 3.85
C GLN A 103 -23.71 -21.19 5.33
N LYS A 104 -22.45 -20.88 5.63
CA LYS A 104 -21.98 -20.86 7.01
C LYS A 104 -22.30 -19.58 7.76
N TYR A 105 -22.28 -18.45 7.07
CA TYR A 105 -22.36 -17.13 7.69
C TYR A 105 -23.49 -16.24 7.15
N GLY A 106 -24.31 -16.74 6.23
CA GLY A 106 -25.36 -15.94 5.60
C GLY A 106 -24.84 -14.77 4.76
N CYS A 107 -23.61 -14.86 4.26
CA CYS A 107 -23.00 -13.82 3.45
C CYS A 107 -23.69 -13.74 2.08
N THR A 108 -24.43 -12.68 1.83
CA THR A 108 -25.23 -12.51 0.61
C THR A 108 -24.60 -11.62 -0.45
N MET A 109 -23.51 -10.90 -0.13
CA MET A 109 -22.86 -9.97 -1.05
C MET A 109 -21.33 -10.09 -0.98
N GLN A 110 -20.68 -10.07 -2.13
CA GLN A 110 -19.23 -10.05 -2.26
C GLN A 110 -18.77 -8.74 -2.92
N PHE A 111 -17.71 -8.14 -2.37
CA PHE A 111 -17.07 -6.94 -2.90
C PHE A 111 -15.68 -7.26 -3.43
N GLY A 112 -15.27 -6.56 -4.49
CA GLY A 112 -13.92 -6.69 -5.04
C GLY A 112 -13.57 -5.57 -5.98
N GLY A 113 -12.34 -5.57 -6.50
CA GLY A 113 -11.97 -4.72 -7.62
C GLY A 113 -12.58 -5.21 -8.92
N ASP A 114 -12.60 -4.39 -9.95
CA ASP A 114 -13.16 -4.73 -11.27
C ASP A 114 -12.54 -6.01 -11.88
N ASP A 115 -11.27 -6.27 -11.54
CA ASP A 115 -10.55 -7.48 -11.95
C ASP A 115 -11.11 -8.77 -11.33
N GLN A 116 -11.95 -8.67 -10.28
CA GLN A 116 -12.59 -9.80 -9.58
C GLN A 116 -14.00 -10.09 -10.07
N TRP A 117 -14.55 -9.27 -10.99
CA TRP A 117 -15.94 -9.37 -11.43
C TRP A 117 -16.37 -10.77 -11.86
N ALA A 118 -15.59 -11.40 -12.74
CA ALA A 118 -15.91 -12.74 -13.25
C ALA A 118 -15.89 -13.81 -12.14
N ASN A 119 -14.94 -13.72 -11.19
CA ASN A 119 -14.86 -14.65 -10.07
C ASN A 119 -16.06 -14.51 -9.12
N MET A 120 -16.47 -13.28 -8.83
CA MET A 120 -17.64 -13.01 -7.97
C MET A 120 -18.94 -13.47 -8.62
N LEU A 121 -19.13 -13.22 -9.92
CA LEU A 121 -20.30 -13.71 -10.66
C LEU A 121 -20.37 -15.24 -10.69
N GLY A 122 -19.23 -15.92 -10.77
CA GLY A 122 -19.18 -17.39 -10.64
C GLY A 122 -19.78 -17.86 -9.32
N GLY A 123 -19.51 -17.16 -8.23
CA GLY A 123 -20.07 -17.44 -6.90
C GLY A 123 -21.57 -17.17 -6.80
N THR A 124 -22.05 -16.03 -7.30
CA THR A 124 -23.49 -15.72 -7.32
C THR A 124 -24.27 -16.78 -8.12
N GLU A 125 -23.72 -17.18 -9.27
CA GLU A 125 -24.34 -18.20 -10.12
C GLU A 125 -24.33 -19.59 -9.47
N LEU A 126 -23.25 -19.96 -8.77
CA LEU A 126 -23.17 -21.23 -8.04
C LEU A 126 -24.22 -21.29 -6.91
N ILE A 127 -24.37 -20.22 -6.13
CA ILE A 127 -25.38 -20.09 -5.08
C ILE A 127 -26.77 -20.23 -5.69
N ARG A 128 -27.07 -19.51 -6.76
CA ARG A 128 -28.34 -19.58 -7.46
C ARG A 128 -28.67 -21.00 -7.93
N ARG A 129 -27.69 -21.68 -8.56
CA ARG A 129 -27.90 -23.03 -9.12
C ARG A 129 -28.04 -24.11 -8.05
N LYS A 130 -27.24 -24.03 -6.98
CA LYS A 130 -27.25 -25.06 -5.93
C LYS A 130 -28.30 -24.84 -4.86
N LEU A 131 -28.60 -23.59 -4.49
CA LEU A 131 -29.47 -23.26 -3.38
C LEU A 131 -30.81 -22.64 -3.82
N GLY A 132 -30.94 -22.22 -5.09
CA GLY A 132 -32.13 -21.46 -5.56
C GLY A 132 -32.25 -20.11 -4.84
N LYS A 133 -31.14 -19.51 -4.41
CA LYS A 133 -31.11 -18.26 -3.65
C LYS A 133 -30.35 -17.19 -4.42
N ASP A 134 -30.65 -15.93 -4.09
CA ASP A 134 -29.95 -14.79 -4.68
C ASP A 134 -28.74 -14.41 -3.83
N ALA A 135 -27.67 -14.04 -4.52
CA ALA A 135 -26.48 -13.42 -3.95
C ALA A 135 -25.97 -12.34 -4.91
N TYR A 136 -25.26 -11.38 -4.39
CA TYR A 136 -24.91 -10.15 -5.08
C TYR A 136 -23.41 -9.95 -5.16
N ALA A 137 -22.96 -9.25 -6.20
CA ALA A 137 -21.59 -8.85 -6.37
C ALA A 137 -21.52 -7.35 -6.68
N MET A 138 -20.54 -6.68 -6.12
CA MET A 138 -20.28 -5.27 -6.38
C MET A 138 -18.78 -5.05 -6.56
N THR A 139 -18.41 -4.28 -7.59
CA THR A 139 -17.01 -3.91 -7.82
C THR A 139 -16.76 -2.45 -7.53
N ILE A 140 -15.52 -2.17 -7.14
CA ILE A 140 -15.00 -0.83 -6.96
C ILE A 140 -13.85 -0.68 -7.97
N THR A 141 -13.84 0.44 -8.69
CA THR A 141 -12.78 0.77 -9.66
C THR A 141 -11.41 0.73 -8.99
N LEU A 142 -10.44 0.17 -9.67
CA LEU A 142 -9.06 0.16 -9.19
C LEU A 142 -8.54 1.59 -9.02
N LEU A 143 -7.86 1.84 -7.91
CA LEU A 143 -7.19 3.11 -7.66
C LEU A 143 -5.95 3.23 -8.55
N LEU A 144 -6.12 3.91 -9.67
CA LEU A 144 -5.07 4.22 -10.63
C LEU A 144 -4.70 5.70 -10.53
N ASN A 145 -3.43 6.03 -10.75
CA ASN A 145 -3.01 7.41 -10.94
C ASN A 145 -3.41 7.93 -12.34
N SER A 146 -3.17 9.21 -12.60
CA SER A 146 -3.43 9.88 -13.87
C SER A 146 -2.73 9.24 -15.09
N GLU A 147 -1.63 8.49 -14.84
CA GLU A 147 -0.92 7.72 -15.87
C GLU A 147 -1.48 6.30 -16.09
N GLY A 148 -2.56 5.92 -15.41
CA GLY A 148 -3.15 4.59 -15.47
C GLY A 148 -2.39 3.50 -14.68
N LYS A 149 -1.43 3.88 -13.83
CA LYS A 149 -0.68 2.96 -12.98
C LYS A 149 -1.36 2.80 -11.62
N LYS A 150 -1.30 1.57 -11.05
CA LYS A 150 -1.84 1.31 -9.69
C LYS A 150 -1.15 2.20 -8.67
N MET A 151 -1.93 2.94 -7.87
CA MET A 151 -1.42 3.75 -6.77
C MET A 151 -0.89 2.89 -5.60
N GLY A 152 -0.12 3.50 -4.72
CA GLY A 152 0.52 2.81 -3.59
C GLY A 152 1.79 2.03 -3.94
N LYS A 153 2.15 1.91 -5.22
CA LYS A 153 3.45 1.38 -5.67
C LYS A 153 4.30 2.52 -6.21
N THR A 154 5.43 2.78 -5.55
CA THR A 154 6.42 3.77 -5.98
C THR A 154 7.63 3.07 -6.59
N GLN A 155 8.54 3.84 -7.23
CA GLN A 155 9.82 3.29 -7.70
C GLN A 155 10.69 2.77 -6.54
N SER A 156 10.48 3.28 -5.33
CA SER A 156 11.18 2.89 -4.10
C SER A 156 10.44 1.82 -3.28
N GLY A 157 9.34 1.25 -3.79
CA GLY A 157 8.55 0.20 -3.12
C GLY A 157 7.08 0.55 -2.93
N ALA A 158 6.41 -0.12 -2.01
CA ALA A 158 5.02 0.15 -1.66
C ALA A 158 4.92 1.19 -0.53
N VAL A 159 3.82 1.94 -0.50
CA VAL A 159 3.41 2.74 0.66
C VAL A 159 2.58 1.83 1.57
N TRP A 160 3.10 1.54 2.74
CA TRP A 160 2.52 0.59 3.69
C TRP A 160 1.62 1.31 4.69
N LEU A 161 0.57 0.62 5.16
CA LEU A 161 -0.25 1.07 6.29
C LEU A 161 0.45 0.82 7.64
N ASP A 162 1.45 -0.06 7.64
CA ASP A 162 2.27 -0.39 8.79
C ASP A 162 3.28 0.74 9.07
N PRO A 163 3.24 1.41 10.24
CA PRO A 163 4.12 2.52 10.56
C PRO A 163 5.60 2.14 10.68
N GLU A 164 5.89 0.85 10.91
CA GLU A 164 7.27 0.35 10.94
C GLU A 164 7.89 0.26 9.52
N LYS A 165 7.05 0.19 8.47
CA LYS A 165 7.49 0.10 7.07
C LYS A 165 7.39 1.41 6.32
N THR A 166 6.38 2.22 6.63
CA THR A 166 6.20 3.58 6.12
C THR A 166 5.79 4.45 7.29
N SER A 167 6.67 5.37 7.71
CA SER A 167 6.37 6.25 8.83
C SER A 167 5.11 7.08 8.56
N PRO A 168 4.36 7.52 9.59
CA PRO A 168 3.22 8.41 9.42
C PRO A 168 3.58 9.69 8.65
N PHE A 169 4.80 10.20 8.83
CA PHE A 169 5.31 11.35 8.09
C PHE A 169 5.52 11.04 6.59
N ASP A 170 6.16 9.91 6.25
CA ASP A 170 6.34 9.51 4.85
C ASP A 170 5.00 9.18 4.18
N PHE A 171 4.07 8.59 4.93
CA PHE A 171 2.71 8.34 4.47
C PHE A 171 1.98 9.65 4.16
N TYR A 172 2.05 10.64 5.05
CA TYR A 172 1.52 11.98 4.84
C TYR A 172 2.16 12.64 3.61
N GLN A 173 3.48 12.59 3.48
CA GLN A 173 4.21 13.17 2.37
C GLN A 173 3.85 12.50 1.03
N TYR A 174 3.61 11.20 1.01
CA TYR A 174 3.14 10.53 -0.20
C TYR A 174 1.83 11.14 -0.71
N TRP A 175 0.83 11.30 0.15
CA TRP A 175 -0.47 11.85 -0.20
C TRP A 175 -0.42 13.35 -0.49
N ARG A 176 0.43 14.08 0.23
CA ARG A 176 0.69 15.50 -0.02
C ARG A 176 1.32 15.77 -1.40
N ASN A 177 1.99 14.78 -1.98
CA ASN A 177 2.70 14.87 -3.25
C ASN A 177 2.04 14.09 -4.40
N VAL A 178 0.76 13.74 -4.30
CA VAL A 178 0.01 13.19 -5.43
C VAL A 178 -0.17 14.23 -6.53
N ASP A 179 -0.35 13.79 -7.76
CA ASP A 179 -0.57 14.69 -8.87
C ASP A 179 -1.90 15.47 -8.72
N ASP A 180 -1.92 16.70 -9.22
CA ASP A 180 -3.09 17.58 -9.11
C ASP A 180 -4.36 16.92 -9.65
N ALA A 181 -4.23 16.19 -10.77
CA ALA A 181 -5.32 15.47 -11.40
C ALA A 181 -5.90 14.32 -10.55
N ASP A 182 -5.14 13.81 -9.58
CA ASP A 182 -5.55 12.66 -8.76
C ASP A 182 -6.18 13.05 -7.42
N VAL A 183 -6.00 14.32 -6.97
CA VAL A 183 -6.39 14.76 -5.61
C VAL A 183 -7.87 14.52 -5.35
N ILE A 184 -8.75 15.07 -6.17
CA ILE A 184 -10.21 14.99 -5.98
C ILE A 184 -10.72 13.55 -6.09
N LYS A 185 -10.17 12.78 -7.02
CA LYS A 185 -10.48 11.36 -7.16
C LYS A 185 -10.10 10.58 -5.89
N CYS A 186 -8.91 10.84 -5.34
CA CYS A 186 -8.47 10.22 -4.10
C CYS A 186 -9.35 10.63 -2.91
N MET A 187 -9.74 11.90 -2.81
CA MET A 187 -10.67 12.36 -1.76
C MET A 187 -11.98 11.59 -1.81
N ARG A 188 -12.61 11.49 -2.98
CA ARG A 188 -13.89 10.78 -3.15
C ARG A 188 -13.81 9.29 -2.84
N LEU A 189 -12.70 8.65 -3.14
CA LEU A 189 -12.56 7.19 -2.98
C LEU A 189 -12.04 6.76 -1.61
N LEU A 190 -11.27 7.61 -0.93
CA LEU A 190 -10.47 7.19 0.22
C LEU A 190 -10.79 7.97 1.51
N THR A 191 -11.57 9.04 1.44
CA THR A 191 -11.93 9.82 2.64
C THR A 191 -13.42 9.73 2.94
N PHE A 192 -13.81 10.13 4.14
CA PHE A 192 -15.19 10.27 4.57
C PHE A 192 -15.65 11.75 4.60
N LEU A 193 -14.93 12.61 3.89
CA LEU A 193 -15.33 14.02 3.73
C LEU A 193 -16.69 14.10 3.02
N PRO A 194 -17.55 15.04 3.40
CA PRO A 194 -18.81 15.30 2.70
C PRO A 194 -18.58 15.56 1.21
N LEU A 195 -19.41 14.97 0.35
CA LEU A 195 -19.26 15.13 -1.12
C LEU A 195 -19.37 16.59 -1.54
N GLU A 196 -20.20 17.37 -0.87
CA GLU A 196 -20.38 18.80 -1.13
C GLU A 196 -19.08 19.59 -0.90
N GLU A 197 -18.31 19.24 0.14
CA GLU A 197 -17.01 19.85 0.41
C GLU A 197 -15.98 19.46 -0.66
N ILE A 198 -15.98 18.20 -1.09
CA ILE A 198 -15.10 17.72 -2.17
C ILE A 198 -15.47 18.40 -3.49
N ASP A 199 -16.76 18.60 -3.77
CA ASP A 199 -17.22 19.28 -4.99
C ASP A 199 -16.82 20.76 -5.01
N GLU A 200 -16.78 21.43 -3.86
CA GLU A 200 -16.22 22.78 -3.77
C GLU A 200 -14.70 22.78 -4.01
N MET A 201 -13.97 21.84 -3.42
CA MET A 201 -12.52 21.70 -3.66
C MET A 201 -12.18 21.32 -5.11
N ALA A 202 -13.10 20.64 -5.81
CA ALA A 202 -12.94 20.31 -7.24
C ALA A 202 -12.89 21.54 -8.16
N LYS A 203 -13.34 22.70 -7.68
CA LYS A 203 -13.28 23.99 -8.39
C LYS A 203 -11.97 24.76 -8.16
N TRP A 204 -11.12 24.25 -7.26
CA TRP A 204 -9.87 24.90 -6.90
C TRP A 204 -8.80 24.70 -7.96
N GLU A 205 -8.01 25.74 -8.18
CA GLU A 205 -6.92 25.76 -9.17
C GLU A 205 -5.63 26.31 -8.56
N GLY A 206 -4.51 26.00 -9.19
CA GLY A 206 -3.19 26.55 -8.84
C GLY A 206 -2.80 26.26 -7.37
N SER A 207 -2.53 27.32 -6.61
CA SER A 207 -2.09 27.20 -5.22
C SER A 207 -3.15 26.62 -4.27
N GLN A 208 -4.43 26.70 -4.62
CA GLN A 208 -5.51 26.12 -3.80
C GLN A 208 -5.46 24.59 -3.81
N LEU A 209 -4.99 23.97 -4.89
CA LEU A 209 -4.79 22.52 -4.94
C LEU A 209 -3.77 22.03 -3.91
N ASN A 210 -2.78 22.85 -3.54
CA ASN A 210 -1.87 22.50 -2.44
C ASN A 210 -2.60 22.35 -1.10
N LYS A 211 -3.62 23.19 -0.86
CA LYS A 211 -4.47 23.06 0.33
C LYS A 211 -5.33 21.81 0.26
N ALA A 212 -5.88 21.46 -0.90
CA ALA A 212 -6.62 20.22 -1.09
C ALA A 212 -5.73 18.99 -0.84
N LYS A 213 -4.48 18.99 -1.33
CA LYS A 213 -3.51 17.94 -1.05
C LYS A 213 -3.17 17.82 0.44
N GLU A 214 -3.09 18.94 1.13
CA GLU A 214 -2.84 18.97 2.57
C GLU A 214 -4.01 18.35 3.35
N ILE A 215 -5.25 18.68 2.97
CA ILE A 215 -6.46 18.08 3.54
C ILE A 215 -6.48 16.57 3.27
N LEU A 216 -6.26 16.14 2.01
CA LEU A 216 -6.20 14.73 1.65
C LEU A 216 -5.16 13.96 2.48
N ALA A 217 -3.95 14.50 2.58
CA ALA A 217 -2.87 13.88 3.34
C ALA A 217 -3.20 13.79 4.83
N TYR A 218 -3.80 14.83 5.40
CA TYR A 218 -4.23 14.83 6.80
C TYR A 218 -5.32 13.79 7.05
N GLU A 219 -6.39 13.79 6.25
CA GLU A 219 -7.50 12.85 6.41
C GLU A 219 -7.07 11.40 6.31
N LEU A 220 -6.22 11.07 5.33
CA LEU A 220 -5.73 9.69 5.17
C LEU A 220 -4.75 9.29 6.26
N THR A 221 -3.89 10.21 6.72
CA THR A 221 -2.97 9.92 7.83
C THR A 221 -3.74 9.76 9.14
N ASN A 222 -4.75 10.60 9.38
CA ASN A 222 -5.64 10.47 10.52
C ASN A 222 -6.39 9.12 10.50
N LEU A 223 -6.94 8.73 9.37
CA LEU A 223 -7.65 7.47 9.21
C LEU A 223 -6.76 6.25 9.50
N VAL A 224 -5.50 6.28 9.06
CA VAL A 224 -4.58 5.13 9.15
C VAL A 224 -3.78 5.14 10.45
N HIS A 225 -3.29 6.29 10.90
CA HIS A 225 -2.33 6.41 12.01
C HIS A 225 -2.89 7.14 13.23
N GLY A 226 -4.08 7.75 13.11
CA GLY A 226 -4.72 8.51 14.16
C GLY A 226 -4.37 10.00 14.14
N GLU A 227 -5.20 10.78 14.85
CA GLU A 227 -5.18 12.24 14.81
C GLU A 227 -3.85 12.85 15.29
N GLU A 228 -3.26 12.27 16.33
CA GLU A 228 -2.01 12.75 16.90
C GLU A 228 -0.86 12.67 15.87
N GLU A 229 -0.71 11.52 15.23
CA GLU A 229 0.31 11.30 14.20
C GLU A 229 0.05 12.15 12.94
N ALA A 230 -1.23 12.34 12.57
CA ALA A 230 -1.58 13.21 11.44
C ALA A 230 -1.21 14.68 11.71
N LYS A 231 -1.46 15.19 12.93
CA LYS A 231 -1.06 16.55 13.34
C LYS A 231 0.46 16.70 13.31
N LYS A 232 1.21 15.76 13.92
CA LYS A 232 2.68 15.77 13.91
C LYS A 232 3.24 15.77 12.49
N ALA A 233 2.70 14.92 11.62
CA ALA A 233 3.14 14.84 10.23
C ALA A 233 2.83 16.13 9.44
N GLN A 234 1.67 16.74 9.69
CA GLN A 234 1.28 18.02 9.07
C GLN A 234 2.17 19.16 9.51
N GLU A 235 2.42 19.27 10.83
CA GLU A 235 3.28 20.31 11.41
C GLU A 235 4.71 20.17 10.90
N GLY A 236 5.28 18.95 10.92
CA GLY A 236 6.59 18.69 10.35
C GLY A 236 6.68 19.02 8.85
N ALA A 237 5.63 18.70 8.07
CA ALA A 237 5.59 19.07 6.66
C ALA A 237 5.53 20.59 6.45
N ARG A 238 4.73 21.31 7.23
CA ARG A 238 4.65 22.79 7.16
C ARG A 238 5.96 23.46 7.54
N ALA A 239 6.62 22.99 8.58
CA ALA A 239 7.92 23.50 9.02
C ALA A 239 8.99 23.38 7.90
N LEU A 240 8.99 22.28 7.14
CA LEU A 240 9.88 22.10 5.99
C LEU A 240 9.67 23.12 4.88
N PHE A 241 8.45 23.58 4.67
CA PHE A 241 8.12 24.54 3.61
C PHE A 241 8.24 26.00 4.05
N ALA A 242 8.16 26.27 5.37
CA ALA A 242 8.26 27.62 5.92
C ALA A 242 9.71 28.08 6.15
N GLY A 243 10.71 27.25 5.85
CA GLY A 243 12.13 27.58 6.09
C GLY A 243 12.53 27.67 7.56
N GLY A 244 11.68 27.20 8.47
CA GLY A 244 11.93 27.13 9.91
C GLY A 244 11.98 25.67 10.34
N ALA A 245 13.13 25.25 10.84
CA ALA A 245 13.39 23.86 11.17
C ALA A 245 12.72 23.42 12.47
N ASP A 246 11.43 23.13 12.45
CA ASP A 246 10.87 22.21 13.45
C ASP A 246 11.00 20.77 12.91
N THR A 247 12.15 20.16 13.22
CA THR A 247 12.51 18.81 12.79
C THR A 247 12.09 17.75 13.79
N ALA A 248 11.33 18.10 14.83
CA ALA A 248 10.99 17.21 15.94
C ALA A 248 10.16 15.97 15.55
N HIS A 249 9.49 16.02 14.39
CA HIS A 249 8.58 14.96 13.94
C HIS A 249 9.02 14.27 12.64
N MET A 250 10.25 14.51 12.17
CA MET A 250 10.82 13.80 11.03
C MET A 250 11.31 12.39 11.39
N PRO A 251 11.28 11.45 10.44
CA PRO A 251 12.03 10.21 10.59
C PRO A 251 13.48 10.55 10.98
N THR A 252 13.92 10.01 12.10
CA THR A 252 15.25 10.33 12.65
C THR A 252 16.12 9.09 12.66
N THR A 253 17.35 9.23 12.23
CA THR A 253 18.38 8.19 12.29
C THR A 253 19.47 8.63 13.25
N GLU A 254 19.72 7.83 14.28
CA GLU A 254 20.83 8.01 15.20
C GLU A 254 22.06 7.22 14.71
N LEU A 255 23.17 7.88 14.56
CA LEU A 255 24.45 7.26 14.22
C LEU A 255 25.23 6.97 15.50
N ALA A 256 25.77 5.76 15.58
CA ALA A 256 26.64 5.35 16.67
C ALA A 256 28.11 5.72 16.37
N ASP A 257 28.96 5.67 17.40
CA ASP A 257 30.39 5.97 17.24
C ASP A 257 31.09 5.13 16.17
N GLU A 258 30.68 3.89 16.00
CA GLU A 258 31.18 2.95 15.00
C GLU A 258 30.87 3.34 13.54
N ASP A 259 29.95 4.28 13.34
CA ASP A 259 29.54 4.76 12.01
C ASP A 259 30.50 5.85 11.49
N PHE A 260 31.36 6.37 12.35
CA PHE A 260 32.33 7.42 12.03
C PHE A 260 33.70 6.84 11.79
N SER A 261 34.48 7.50 10.92
CA SER A 261 35.90 7.21 10.72
C SER A 261 36.73 7.60 11.95
N GLU A 262 37.97 7.19 11.99
CA GLU A 262 38.96 7.63 13.05
C GLU A 262 39.12 9.16 13.10
N GLU A 263 38.80 9.85 12.01
CA GLU A 263 38.83 11.33 11.91
C GLU A 263 37.52 11.96 12.39
N GLY A 264 36.56 11.17 12.91
CA GLY A 264 35.24 11.65 13.38
C GLY A 264 34.33 12.13 12.26
N THR A 265 34.43 11.58 11.07
CA THR A 265 33.59 11.95 9.91
C THR A 265 32.85 10.74 9.36
N ILE A 266 31.72 10.98 8.71
CA ILE A 266 30.97 9.98 7.95
C ILE A 266 30.73 10.45 6.52
N ASP A 267 30.91 9.58 5.52
CA ASP A 267 30.61 9.92 4.13
C ASP A 267 29.09 9.98 3.87
N LEU A 268 28.68 10.94 3.05
CA LEU A 268 27.26 11.19 2.76
C LEU A 268 26.54 9.96 2.19
N ILE A 269 27.23 9.11 1.43
CA ILE A 269 26.64 7.88 0.87
C ILE A 269 26.29 6.91 2.01
N SER A 270 27.17 6.73 2.99
CA SER A 270 26.91 5.91 4.18
C SER A 270 25.74 6.46 4.99
N MET A 271 25.68 7.79 5.19
CA MET A 271 24.53 8.43 5.84
C MET A 271 23.22 8.13 5.12
N LEU A 272 23.18 8.27 3.79
CA LEU A 272 21.98 7.98 2.99
C LEU A 272 21.52 6.52 3.10
N VAL A 273 22.46 5.57 3.15
CA VAL A 273 22.16 4.14 3.32
C VAL A 273 21.63 3.86 4.73
N LYS A 274 22.31 4.37 5.76
CA LYS A 274 21.92 4.21 7.17
C LYS A 274 20.55 4.83 7.46
N ALA A 275 20.28 6.00 6.88
CA ALA A 275 18.98 6.66 6.96
C ALA A 275 17.86 6.00 6.10
N GLY A 276 18.15 4.86 5.46
CA GLY A 276 17.16 4.16 4.62
C GLY A 276 16.67 4.96 3.38
N MET A 277 17.37 6.04 3.05
CA MET A 277 17.01 6.90 1.91
C MET A 277 17.38 6.28 0.57
N VAL A 278 18.40 5.41 0.57
CA VAL A 278 18.81 4.59 -0.58
C VAL A 278 19.11 3.16 -0.11
N PRO A 279 18.82 2.13 -0.93
CA PRO A 279 19.07 0.74 -0.54
C PRO A 279 20.55 0.33 -0.68
N THR A 280 21.33 1.05 -1.53
CA THR A 280 22.72 0.71 -1.80
C THR A 280 23.61 1.94 -1.94
N ARG A 281 24.91 1.75 -1.69
CA ARG A 281 25.92 2.79 -1.90
C ARG A 281 25.96 3.29 -3.36
N SER A 282 25.73 2.40 -4.32
CA SER A 282 25.72 2.76 -5.76
C SER A 282 24.56 3.69 -6.10
N GLU A 283 23.40 3.48 -5.52
CA GLU A 283 22.26 4.40 -5.68
C GLU A 283 22.47 5.73 -4.96
N GLY A 284 23.11 5.71 -3.78
CA GLY A 284 23.50 6.93 -3.07
C GLY A 284 24.43 7.80 -3.91
N ARG A 285 25.49 7.20 -4.49
CA ARG A 285 26.40 7.89 -5.39
C ARG A 285 25.67 8.53 -6.56
N ARG A 286 24.84 7.76 -7.26
CA ARG A 286 24.07 8.26 -8.41
C ARG A 286 23.13 9.40 -8.02
N ALA A 287 22.49 9.32 -6.87
CA ALA A 287 21.58 10.37 -6.37
C ALA A 287 22.33 11.68 -6.10
N ILE A 288 23.56 11.62 -5.56
CA ILE A 288 24.42 12.78 -5.33
C ILE A 288 24.89 13.38 -6.66
N GLU A 289 25.43 12.56 -7.59
CA GLU A 289 25.88 12.99 -8.91
C GLU A 289 24.77 13.69 -9.71
N GLN A 290 23.56 13.20 -9.62
CA GLN A 290 22.37 13.81 -10.25
C GLN A 290 21.87 15.07 -9.52
N GLY A 291 22.53 15.46 -8.42
CA GLY A 291 22.14 16.61 -7.59
C GLY A 291 20.78 16.44 -6.95
N GLY A 292 20.38 15.21 -6.67
CA GLY A 292 19.11 14.86 -6.02
C GLY A 292 19.20 14.83 -4.48
N VAL A 293 20.35 15.21 -3.88
CA VAL A 293 20.58 15.19 -2.43
C VAL A 293 20.87 16.58 -1.92
N SER A 294 20.31 16.94 -0.77
CA SER A 294 20.68 18.15 -0.02
C SER A 294 20.76 17.86 1.49
N ILE A 295 21.59 18.67 2.17
CA ILE A 295 21.72 18.72 3.63
C ILE A 295 21.31 20.12 4.05
N ASP A 296 20.35 20.23 5.00
CA ASP A 296 19.81 21.50 5.51
C ASP A 296 19.38 22.48 4.40
N GLY A 297 18.89 21.93 3.29
CA GLY A 297 18.48 22.70 2.11
C GLY A 297 19.59 22.99 1.11
N GLU A 298 20.85 22.81 1.47
CA GLU A 298 22.01 23.00 0.59
C GLU A 298 22.23 21.75 -0.28
N LYS A 299 22.26 21.96 -1.60
CA LYS A 299 22.41 20.87 -2.57
C LYS A 299 23.85 20.36 -2.62
N ILE A 300 24.04 19.07 -2.41
CA ILE A 300 25.35 18.42 -2.45
C ILE A 300 25.49 17.63 -3.75
N THR A 301 26.58 17.88 -4.47
CA THR A 301 26.92 17.16 -5.72
C THR A 301 28.28 16.45 -5.63
N ASP A 302 29.04 16.69 -4.57
CA ASP A 302 30.29 16.00 -4.33
C ASP A 302 30.07 14.63 -3.70
N VAL A 303 30.43 13.59 -4.43
CA VAL A 303 30.33 12.19 -4.00
C VAL A 303 31.23 11.85 -2.81
N LYS A 304 32.29 12.65 -2.60
CA LYS A 304 33.24 12.49 -1.50
C LYS A 304 32.90 13.36 -0.29
N TYR A 305 31.74 14.02 -0.32
CA TYR A 305 31.32 14.86 0.79
C TYR A 305 31.22 14.07 2.09
N THR A 306 31.82 14.60 3.13
CA THR A 306 31.80 14.02 4.48
C THR A 306 31.18 15.01 5.45
N VAL A 307 30.54 14.48 6.49
CA VAL A 307 29.94 15.26 7.58
C VAL A 307 30.70 14.93 8.86
N ALA A 308 31.11 15.95 9.57
CA ALA A 308 31.76 15.79 10.87
C ALA A 308 30.73 15.39 11.95
N LYS A 309 31.16 14.57 12.91
CA LYS A 309 30.29 14.14 14.03
C LYS A 309 29.73 15.33 14.79
N ASP A 310 30.53 16.39 15.00
CA ASP A 310 30.10 17.58 15.72
C ASP A 310 28.91 18.29 15.05
N ALA A 311 28.83 18.26 13.69
CA ALA A 311 27.69 18.81 12.96
C ALA A 311 26.40 18.01 13.15
N LEU A 312 26.50 16.77 13.62
CA LEU A 312 25.39 15.87 13.86
C LEU A 312 24.96 15.82 15.34
N THR A 313 25.69 16.55 16.21
CA THR A 313 25.32 16.69 17.63
C THR A 313 24.24 17.75 17.81
N GLY A 314 23.46 17.67 18.90
CA GLY A 314 22.38 18.63 19.20
C GLY A 314 21.17 18.45 18.30
N GLU A 315 20.93 19.39 17.39
CA GLU A 315 19.77 19.32 16.49
C GLU A 315 19.98 18.39 15.28
N GLY A 316 21.23 17.99 15.01
CA GLY A 316 21.57 17.17 13.84
C GLY A 316 21.39 17.89 12.51
N VAL A 317 21.35 17.12 11.41
CA VAL A 317 21.15 17.67 10.05
C VAL A 317 19.95 17.02 9.37
N VAL A 318 19.30 17.75 8.48
CA VAL A 318 18.19 17.27 7.67
C VAL A 318 18.69 16.85 6.29
N LEU A 319 18.66 15.54 6.03
CA LEU A 319 18.89 15.00 4.71
C LEU A 319 17.62 15.06 3.87
N LYS A 320 17.75 15.44 2.61
CA LYS A 320 16.66 15.39 1.63
C LYS A 320 17.14 14.67 0.37
N LYS A 321 16.34 13.73 -0.14
CA LYS A 321 16.55 13.06 -1.43
C LYS A 321 15.35 13.30 -2.35
N GLY A 322 15.61 13.97 -3.47
CA GLY A 322 14.56 14.36 -4.41
C GLY A 322 13.53 15.31 -3.78
N LYS A 323 12.28 15.21 -4.20
CA LYS A 323 11.21 16.09 -3.70
C LYS A 323 10.47 15.52 -2.48
N LYS A 324 10.67 14.25 -2.14
CA LYS A 324 9.71 13.48 -1.31
C LYS A 324 10.32 12.77 -0.09
N LYS A 325 11.64 12.57 -0.01
CA LYS A 325 12.26 11.84 1.11
C LYS A 325 13.08 12.79 1.97
N PHE A 326 12.79 12.76 3.26
CA PHE A 326 13.50 13.53 4.28
C PHE A 326 13.86 12.59 5.44
N ASN A 327 14.97 12.85 6.09
CA ASN A 327 15.38 12.16 7.31
C ASN A 327 16.26 13.09 8.13
N LYS A 328 16.05 13.15 9.43
CA LYS A 328 16.93 13.84 10.37
C LYS A 328 18.02 12.87 10.81
N VAL A 329 19.26 13.28 10.77
CA VAL A 329 20.40 12.46 11.21
C VAL A 329 21.07 13.12 12.39
N LEU A 330 21.23 12.34 13.45
CA LEU A 330 21.85 12.74 14.72
C LEU A 330 23.06 11.83 15.00
N ALA A 331 24.07 12.36 15.65
CA ALA A 331 25.10 11.56 16.31
C ALA A 331 24.67 11.31 17.76
N LYS A 332 24.85 10.06 18.18
CA LYS A 332 24.55 9.61 19.55
C LYS A 332 25.64 10.03 20.52
#